data_2861dbd71c46fa8170eec498ae2e5e77
#
_entry.id   2861dbd71c46fa8170eec498ae2e5e77
#
_cell.length_a   1.000
_cell.length_b   1.000
_cell.length_c   1.000
_cell.angle_alpha   90.00
_cell.angle_beta   90.00
_cell.angle_gamma   90.00
#
_symmetry.space_group_name_H-M   'P 1'
#
loop_
_entity.id
_entity.type
_entity.pdbx_description
1 polymer ?
#
loop_
_entity_poly.entity_id
_entity_poly.type
_entity_poly.pdbx_seq_one_letter_code
_entity_poly.pdbx_strand_id
1 'polypeptide(L)'
;MIIDINPVAFYLPIPFVGWWPIYWYGISWVIAILSIHWFAKRNIATNANFTEEHIEDFLFYGVLGAIIGGRLGYMLFYGMDQILSDPFSILRIWEGGLSFHGGLFGVIVAFLIFSKKINIPFFEFSDHIAISFPLGLGIVRIGNFLGGELLGRPTDLPWGMTFWSDPLQLSRHPSQLYQAFLEGPVLFFIMYFLFKKKMPRMALSGYFLVFYGLFRIVTEQFRTPDSHIGFDLFDMITRGQILSLPMVLAGIILL
;
A
#
# COMPACT_ATOMS: atom_id res chain seq x y z
N MET A 1 -22.31 -13.07 8.22
CA MET A 1 -21.31 -14.17 8.21
C MET A 1 -20.21 -13.87 9.23
N ILE A 2 -19.84 -14.84 10.09
CA ILE A 2 -18.77 -14.61 11.08
C ILE A 2 -17.43 -14.99 10.45
N ILE A 3 -16.45 -14.08 10.56
CA ILE A 3 -15.08 -14.26 10.11
C ILE A 3 -14.21 -14.42 11.35
N ASP A 4 -13.79 -15.66 11.59
CA ASP A 4 -12.95 -16.05 12.72
C ASP A 4 -11.66 -16.68 12.18
N ILE A 5 -10.80 -15.82 11.61
CA ILE A 5 -9.51 -16.23 11.06
C ILE A 5 -8.41 -15.79 12.01
N ASN A 6 -7.58 -16.74 12.45
CA ASN A 6 -6.40 -16.39 13.23
C ASN A 6 -5.47 -15.50 12.41
N PRO A 7 -5.12 -14.27 12.84
CA PRO A 7 -4.22 -13.39 12.11
C PRO A 7 -2.80 -13.96 11.95
N VAL A 8 -2.40 -14.89 12.84
CA VAL A 8 -1.14 -15.63 12.76
C VAL A 8 -1.33 -16.81 11.81
N ALA A 9 -0.58 -16.81 10.71
CA ALA A 9 -0.58 -17.89 9.73
C ALA A 9 0.10 -19.15 10.29
N PHE A 10 1.28 -18.97 10.87
CA PHE A 10 2.06 -20.02 11.51
C PHE A 10 3.13 -19.43 12.43
N TYR A 11 3.78 -20.30 13.20
CA TYR A 11 4.89 -19.93 14.07
C TYR A 11 6.20 -20.53 13.55
N LEU A 12 7.27 -19.71 13.52
CA LEU A 12 8.63 -20.16 13.21
C LEU A 12 9.41 -20.38 14.50
N PRO A 13 10.05 -21.54 14.68
CA PRO A 13 10.96 -21.78 15.78
C PRO A 13 12.29 -21.05 15.49
N ILE A 14 12.57 -19.95 16.19
CA ILE A 14 13.83 -19.22 16.08
C ILE A 14 14.72 -19.60 17.26
N PRO A 15 15.94 -20.13 17.05
CA PRO A 15 16.87 -20.43 18.11
C PRO A 15 17.09 -19.21 19.02
N PHE A 16 17.06 -19.43 20.34
CA PHE A 16 17.23 -18.42 21.39
C PHE A 16 16.09 -17.38 21.54
N VAL A 17 15.15 -17.27 20.58
CA VAL A 17 14.01 -16.33 20.61
C VAL A 17 12.70 -17.05 20.96
N GLY A 18 12.57 -18.32 20.56
CA GLY A 18 11.35 -19.10 20.74
C GLY A 18 10.47 -19.12 19.49
N TRP A 19 9.16 -19.28 19.70
CA TRP A 19 8.19 -19.34 18.61
C TRP A 19 7.79 -17.94 18.15
N TRP A 20 8.23 -17.55 16.93
CA TRP A 20 7.95 -16.23 16.35
C TRP A 20 6.69 -16.29 15.48
N PRO A 21 5.65 -15.45 15.73
CA PRO A 21 4.43 -15.46 14.94
C PRO A 21 4.65 -14.82 13.56
N ILE A 22 4.23 -15.51 12.51
CA ILE A 22 4.17 -14.99 11.14
C ILE A 22 2.72 -14.66 10.81
N TYR A 23 2.44 -13.41 10.54
CA TYR A 23 1.10 -12.89 10.28
C TYR A 23 0.73 -12.95 8.79
N TRP A 24 -0.54 -13.20 8.47
CA TRP A 24 -1.06 -13.16 7.10
C TRP A 24 -0.76 -11.83 6.41
N TYR A 25 -0.85 -10.72 7.14
CA TYR A 25 -0.51 -9.40 6.63
C TYR A 25 0.95 -9.32 6.13
N GLY A 26 1.91 -9.83 6.89
CA GLY A 26 3.31 -9.90 6.47
C GLY A 26 3.50 -10.78 5.22
N ILE A 27 2.84 -11.95 5.18
CA ILE A 27 2.87 -12.84 4.00
C ILE A 27 2.29 -12.13 2.77
N SER A 28 1.19 -11.39 2.93
CA SER A 28 0.57 -10.65 1.82
C SER A 28 1.51 -9.59 1.22
N TRP A 29 2.33 -8.92 2.04
CA TRP A 29 3.36 -8.02 1.55
C TRP A 29 4.44 -8.72 0.72
N VAL A 30 4.91 -9.89 1.18
CA VAL A 30 5.88 -10.69 0.41
C VAL A 30 5.30 -11.12 -0.93
N ILE A 31 4.07 -11.65 -0.93
CA ILE A 31 3.38 -12.06 -2.17
C ILE A 31 3.14 -10.84 -3.08
N ALA A 32 2.77 -9.69 -2.53
CA ALA A 32 2.57 -8.46 -3.28
C ALA A 32 3.85 -8.02 -4.01
N ILE A 33 4.98 -7.98 -3.30
CA ILE A 33 6.28 -7.61 -3.87
C ILE A 33 6.69 -8.61 -4.96
N LEU A 34 6.55 -9.90 -4.71
CA LEU A 34 6.87 -10.95 -5.69
C LEU A 34 5.97 -10.87 -6.93
N SER A 35 4.69 -10.54 -6.77
CA SER A 35 3.74 -10.36 -7.87
C SER A 35 4.08 -9.14 -8.72
N ILE A 36 4.44 -8.02 -8.08
CA ILE A 36 4.92 -6.81 -8.78
C ILE A 36 6.19 -7.13 -9.55
N HIS A 37 7.16 -7.79 -8.92
CA HIS A 37 8.42 -8.21 -9.53
C HIS A 37 8.19 -9.10 -10.75
N TRP A 38 7.42 -10.17 -10.57
CA TRP A 38 7.13 -11.13 -11.64
C TRP A 38 6.48 -10.46 -12.84
N PHE A 39 5.48 -9.60 -12.59
CA PHE A 39 4.77 -8.93 -13.68
C PHE A 39 5.63 -7.86 -14.36
N ALA A 40 6.38 -7.07 -13.59
CA ALA A 40 7.30 -6.07 -14.11
C ALA A 40 8.38 -6.71 -15.00
N LYS A 41 9.01 -7.80 -14.55
CA LYS A 41 9.98 -8.57 -15.35
C LYS A 41 9.37 -9.07 -16.67
N ARG A 42 8.15 -9.61 -16.64
CA ARG A 42 7.47 -10.12 -17.83
C ARG A 42 7.19 -9.02 -18.87
N ASN A 43 7.06 -7.78 -18.45
CA ASN A 43 6.80 -6.63 -19.33
C ASN A 43 8.07 -5.87 -19.77
N ILE A 44 9.25 -6.18 -19.23
CA ILE A 44 10.53 -5.57 -19.63
C ILE A 44 10.77 -5.68 -21.13
N ALA A 45 10.42 -6.81 -21.73
CA ALA A 45 10.58 -7.04 -23.16
C ALA A 45 9.84 -6.00 -24.04
N THR A 46 8.96 -5.19 -23.46
CA THR A 46 8.24 -4.13 -24.17
C THR A 46 8.99 -2.80 -24.22
N ASN A 47 10.07 -2.63 -23.44
CA ASN A 47 10.91 -1.43 -23.41
C ASN A 47 12.40 -1.79 -23.38
N ALA A 48 13.12 -1.47 -24.43
CA ALA A 48 14.53 -1.79 -24.59
C ALA A 48 15.48 -1.05 -23.61
N ASN A 49 14.98 -0.03 -22.91
CA ASN A 49 15.76 0.77 -21.96
C ASN A 49 15.88 0.11 -20.58
N PHE A 50 15.09 -0.94 -20.30
CA PHE A 50 15.06 -1.59 -19.01
C PHE A 50 15.71 -2.97 -19.06
N THR A 51 16.40 -3.33 -17.98
CA THR A 51 16.93 -4.66 -17.74
C THR A 51 16.23 -5.31 -16.56
N GLU A 52 16.38 -6.63 -16.40
CA GLU A 52 15.87 -7.34 -15.22
C GLU A 52 16.50 -6.79 -13.93
N GLU A 53 17.80 -6.48 -13.96
CA GLU A 53 18.53 -5.88 -12.84
C GLU A 53 17.91 -4.54 -12.41
N HIS A 54 17.46 -3.72 -13.37
CA HIS A 54 16.77 -2.48 -13.05
C HIS A 54 15.48 -2.70 -12.24
N ILE A 55 14.75 -3.80 -12.48
CA ILE A 55 13.54 -4.12 -11.70
C ILE A 55 13.87 -4.63 -10.31
N GLU A 56 14.92 -5.44 -10.19
CA GLU A 56 15.39 -5.95 -8.90
C GLU A 56 15.89 -4.81 -8.01
N ASP A 57 16.75 -3.97 -8.56
CA ASP A 57 17.25 -2.75 -7.89
C ASP A 57 16.08 -1.82 -7.48
N PHE A 58 15.13 -1.58 -8.39
CA PHE A 58 13.97 -0.75 -8.10
C PHE A 58 13.18 -1.24 -6.90
N LEU A 59 12.86 -2.54 -6.85
CA LEU A 59 12.14 -3.12 -5.72
C LEU A 59 12.96 -3.03 -4.43
N PHE A 60 14.26 -3.29 -4.51
CA PHE A 60 15.16 -3.14 -3.36
C PHE A 60 15.17 -1.70 -2.83
N TYR A 61 15.38 -0.71 -3.70
CA TYR A 61 15.35 0.71 -3.32
C TYR A 61 13.99 1.13 -2.80
N GLY A 62 12.90 0.63 -3.41
CA GLY A 62 11.53 0.92 -2.98
C GLY A 62 11.23 0.39 -1.59
N VAL A 63 11.56 -0.86 -1.30
CA VAL A 63 11.37 -1.48 0.02
C VAL A 63 12.24 -0.77 1.07
N LEU A 64 13.51 -0.50 0.75
CA LEU A 64 14.41 0.20 1.65
C LEU A 64 13.91 1.63 1.93
N GLY A 65 13.46 2.34 0.90
CA GLY A 65 12.86 3.67 1.03
C GLY A 65 11.61 3.66 1.90
N ALA A 66 10.74 2.66 1.73
CA ALA A 66 9.54 2.50 2.54
C ALA A 66 9.85 2.27 4.03
N ILE A 67 10.82 1.41 4.33
CA ILE A 67 11.21 1.09 5.72
C ILE A 67 11.88 2.31 6.36
N ILE A 68 12.90 2.87 5.71
CA ILE A 68 13.65 4.01 6.26
C ILE A 68 12.74 5.22 6.40
N GLY A 69 12.03 5.57 5.34
CA GLY A 69 11.12 6.71 5.35
C GLY A 69 9.97 6.53 6.34
N GLY A 70 9.40 5.33 6.42
CA GLY A 70 8.35 4.98 7.38
C GLY A 70 8.82 5.14 8.83
N ARG A 71 10.01 4.65 9.15
CA ARG A 71 10.59 4.76 10.49
C ARG A 71 10.95 6.20 10.83
N LEU A 72 11.67 6.89 9.94
CA LEU A 72 12.01 8.30 10.12
C LEU A 72 10.77 9.16 10.31
N GLY A 73 9.76 8.98 9.45
CA GLY A 73 8.50 9.73 9.57
C GLY A 73 7.75 9.44 10.88
N TYR A 74 7.72 8.18 11.32
CA TYR A 74 7.12 7.84 12.62
C TYR A 74 7.87 8.50 13.78
N MET A 75 9.17 8.34 13.84
CA MET A 75 9.99 8.86 14.92
C MET A 75 9.99 10.39 15.00
N LEU A 76 9.99 11.08 13.85
CA LEU A 76 9.94 12.54 13.81
C LEU A 76 8.59 13.12 14.23
N PHE A 77 7.47 12.46 13.91
CA PHE A 77 6.13 13.00 14.19
C PHE A 77 5.49 12.45 15.46
N TYR A 78 5.87 11.23 15.89
CA TYR A 78 5.22 10.54 17.01
C TYR A 78 6.20 10.03 18.08
N GLY A 79 7.49 9.89 17.76
CA GLY A 79 8.51 9.30 18.63
C GLY A 79 9.61 10.28 19.06
N MET A 80 9.37 11.59 18.99
CA MET A 80 10.40 12.59 19.30
C MET A 80 10.95 12.45 20.72
N ASP A 81 10.08 12.17 21.71
CA ASP A 81 10.51 11.96 23.11
C ASP A 81 11.40 10.71 23.24
N GLN A 82 11.14 9.69 22.46
CA GLN A 82 11.99 8.48 22.40
C GLN A 82 13.36 8.80 21.81
N ILE A 83 13.43 9.62 20.74
CA ILE A 83 14.71 10.06 20.16
C ILE A 83 15.52 10.87 21.16
N LEU A 84 14.89 11.78 21.89
CA LEU A 84 15.56 12.64 22.87
C LEU A 84 16.08 11.86 24.08
N SER A 85 15.38 10.81 24.51
CA SER A 85 15.82 9.94 25.60
C SER A 85 16.83 8.88 25.18
N ASP A 86 16.66 8.32 23.97
CA ASP A 86 17.54 7.30 23.38
C ASP A 86 17.59 7.45 21.85
N PRO A 87 18.61 8.15 21.31
CA PRO A 87 18.76 8.36 19.85
C PRO A 87 18.80 7.07 19.05
N PHE A 88 19.29 5.94 19.62
CA PHE A 88 19.33 4.65 18.94
C PHE A 88 17.94 4.02 18.77
N SER A 89 16.92 4.52 19.44
CA SER A 89 15.53 4.07 19.26
C SER A 89 15.07 4.14 17.80
N ILE A 90 15.61 5.07 17.01
CA ILE A 90 15.30 5.23 15.58
C ILE A 90 15.64 3.98 14.76
N LEU A 91 16.65 3.22 15.16
CA LEU A 91 17.09 2.00 14.47
C LEU A 91 16.28 0.75 14.85
N ARG A 92 15.51 0.79 15.95
CA ARG A 92 14.77 -0.35 16.45
C ARG A 92 13.42 -0.51 15.71
N ILE A 93 13.50 -0.85 14.42
CA ILE A 93 12.32 -1.06 13.57
C ILE A 93 11.43 -2.23 14.03
N TRP A 94 12.00 -3.18 14.77
CA TRP A 94 11.30 -4.35 15.33
C TRP A 94 10.35 -4.01 16.49
N GLU A 95 10.45 -2.83 17.08
CA GLU A 95 9.51 -2.31 18.09
C GLU A 95 8.22 -1.76 17.46
N GLY A 96 8.14 -1.79 16.13
CA GLY A 96 7.01 -1.23 15.39
C GLY A 96 7.16 0.29 15.16
N GLY A 97 6.05 0.93 14.79
CA GLY A 97 6.02 2.38 14.52
C GLY A 97 6.60 2.74 13.15
N LEU A 98 5.76 2.61 12.12
CA LEU A 98 6.04 3.05 10.75
C LEU A 98 4.95 4.03 10.31
N SER A 99 5.35 5.20 9.83
CA SER A 99 4.44 6.19 9.25
C SER A 99 4.20 5.89 7.77
N PHE A 100 2.94 5.78 7.37
CA PHE A 100 2.57 5.60 5.97
C PHE A 100 3.10 6.75 5.09
N HIS A 101 2.92 8.00 5.51
CA HIS A 101 3.38 9.17 4.76
C HIS A 101 4.90 9.23 4.67
N GLY A 102 5.59 8.89 5.77
CA GLY A 102 7.04 8.76 5.77
C GLY A 102 7.52 7.69 4.79
N GLY A 103 6.87 6.53 4.78
CA GLY A 103 7.16 5.45 3.85
C GLY A 103 6.95 5.85 2.39
N LEU A 104 5.80 6.48 2.07
CA LEU A 104 5.51 6.98 0.73
C LEU A 104 6.56 7.99 0.25
N PHE A 105 6.91 8.96 1.11
CA PHE A 105 7.95 9.94 0.81
C PHE A 105 9.31 9.26 0.58
N GLY A 106 9.66 8.29 1.43
CA GLY A 106 10.89 7.52 1.30
C GLY A 106 10.97 6.74 -0.03
N VAL A 107 9.85 6.13 -0.46
CA VAL A 107 9.76 5.45 -1.76
C VAL A 107 9.96 6.44 -2.91
N ILE A 108 9.32 7.61 -2.88
CA ILE A 108 9.47 8.62 -3.92
C ILE A 108 10.94 9.09 -4.01
N VAL A 109 11.57 9.38 -2.88
CA VAL A 109 12.98 9.77 -2.83
C VAL A 109 13.88 8.66 -3.36
N ALA A 110 13.65 7.41 -2.94
CA ALA A 110 14.40 6.25 -3.42
C ALA A 110 14.30 6.09 -4.94
N PHE A 111 13.11 6.28 -5.50
CA PHE A 111 12.90 6.19 -6.96
C PHE A 111 13.54 7.34 -7.72
N LEU A 112 13.56 8.55 -7.17
CA LEU A 112 14.28 9.67 -7.77
C LEU A 112 15.80 9.43 -7.79
N ILE A 113 16.35 8.89 -6.69
CA ILE A 113 17.77 8.51 -6.61
C ILE A 113 18.07 7.39 -7.62
N PHE A 114 17.23 6.38 -7.67
CA PHE A 114 17.39 5.25 -8.57
C PHE A 114 17.32 5.69 -10.04
N SER A 115 16.34 6.50 -10.42
CA SER A 115 16.19 7.08 -11.77
C SER A 115 17.45 7.82 -12.23
N LYS A 116 18.06 8.60 -11.32
CA LYS A 116 19.35 9.26 -11.60
C LYS A 116 20.50 8.25 -11.76
N LYS A 117 20.55 7.22 -10.91
CA LYS A 117 21.60 6.17 -10.97
C LYS A 117 21.61 5.43 -12.31
N ILE A 118 20.42 5.06 -12.82
CA ILE A 118 20.29 4.32 -14.09
C ILE A 118 20.20 5.22 -15.32
N ASN A 119 20.21 6.55 -15.13
CA ASN A 119 20.10 7.55 -16.19
C ASN A 119 18.85 7.41 -17.07
N ILE A 120 17.74 6.97 -16.46
CA ILE A 120 16.42 6.87 -17.12
C ILE A 120 15.48 7.86 -16.42
N PRO A 121 14.71 8.69 -17.18
CA PRO A 121 13.78 9.65 -16.59
C PRO A 121 12.76 8.98 -15.66
N PHE A 122 12.50 9.60 -14.51
CA PHE A 122 11.60 9.07 -13.48
C PHE A 122 10.25 8.60 -14.05
N PHE A 123 9.59 9.42 -14.85
CA PHE A 123 8.28 9.08 -15.41
C PHE A 123 8.32 7.99 -16.47
N GLU A 124 9.40 7.80 -17.18
CA GLU A 124 9.55 6.67 -18.11
C GLU A 124 9.57 5.35 -17.32
N PHE A 125 10.28 5.34 -16.20
CA PHE A 125 10.36 4.19 -15.34
C PHE A 125 9.05 3.98 -14.54
N SER A 126 8.49 5.02 -13.93
CA SER A 126 7.26 4.91 -13.15
C SER A 126 6.07 4.46 -13.99
N ASP A 127 5.95 4.91 -15.23
CA ASP A 127 4.90 4.47 -16.17
C ASP A 127 4.99 2.96 -16.44
N HIS A 128 6.21 2.44 -16.59
CA HIS A 128 6.42 1.02 -16.85
C HIS A 128 6.03 0.15 -15.65
N ILE A 129 6.28 0.63 -14.44
CA ILE A 129 5.99 -0.09 -13.20
C ILE A 129 4.54 0.13 -12.73
N ALA A 130 3.93 1.27 -13.02
CA ALA A 130 2.58 1.62 -12.56
C ALA A 130 1.51 0.55 -12.84
N ILE A 131 1.67 -0.20 -13.93
CA ILE A 131 0.76 -1.29 -14.28
C ILE A 131 0.83 -2.48 -13.32
N SER A 132 1.95 -2.70 -12.65
CA SER A 132 2.14 -3.83 -11.73
C SER A 132 1.69 -3.54 -10.29
N PHE A 133 1.63 -2.26 -9.88
CA PHE A 133 1.24 -1.89 -8.52
C PHE A 133 -0.15 -2.39 -8.09
N PRO A 134 -1.20 -2.35 -8.94
CA PRO A 134 -2.51 -2.85 -8.56
C PRO A 134 -2.52 -4.29 -8.07
N LEU A 135 -1.65 -5.15 -8.62
CA LEU A 135 -1.51 -6.54 -8.16
C LEU A 135 -1.13 -6.60 -6.68
N GLY A 136 -0.11 -5.82 -6.31
CA GLY A 136 0.34 -5.74 -4.93
C GLY A 136 -0.71 -5.12 -4.00
N LEU A 137 -1.36 -4.04 -4.43
CA LEU A 137 -2.40 -3.35 -3.64
C LEU A 137 -3.53 -4.31 -3.30
N GLY A 138 -4.09 -5.01 -4.28
CA GLY A 138 -5.17 -5.97 -4.06
C GLY A 138 -4.78 -7.08 -3.09
N ILE A 139 -3.57 -7.64 -3.22
CA ILE A 139 -3.06 -8.70 -2.33
C ILE A 139 -2.92 -8.20 -0.89
N VAL A 140 -2.37 -7.00 -0.67
CA VAL A 140 -2.24 -6.43 0.68
C VAL A 140 -3.61 -6.19 1.33
N ARG A 141 -4.63 -5.77 0.55
CA ARG A 141 -6.00 -5.63 1.07
C ARG A 141 -6.61 -6.96 1.51
N ILE A 142 -6.31 -8.05 0.81
CA ILE A 142 -6.67 -9.39 1.28
C ILE A 142 -5.93 -9.73 2.58
N GLY A 143 -4.67 -9.34 2.72
CA GLY A 143 -3.92 -9.46 3.97
C GLY A 143 -4.59 -8.71 5.14
N ASN A 144 -5.07 -7.48 4.93
CA ASN A 144 -5.84 -6.75 5.93
C ASN A 144 -7.15 -7.46 6.30
N PHE A 145 -7.83 -8.08 5.32
CA PHE A 145 -9.05 -8.86 5.59
C PHE A 145 -8.75 -10.08 6.47
N LEU A 146 -7.72 -10.85 6.14
CA LEU A 146 -7.31 -12.01 6.92
C LEU A 146 -6.81 -11.64 8.33
N GLY A 147 -6.18 -10.46 8.47
CA GLY A 147 -5.75 -9.91 9.74
C GLY A 147 -6.86 -9.29 10.58
N GLY A 148 -8.08 -9.17 10.05
CA GLY A 148 -9.19 -8.49 10.72
C GLY A 148 -8.94 -7.00 10.96
N GLU A 149 -8.19 -6.35 10.08
CA GLU A 149 -7.82 -4.93 10.17
C GLU A 149 -8.70 -4.06 9.27
N LEU A 150 -8.70 -2.74 9.51
CA LEU A 150 -9.37 -1.75 8.66
C LEU A 150 -10.87 -2.04 8.47
N LEU A 151 -11.57 -2.30 9.56
CA LEU A 151 -12.98 -2.71 9.57
C LEU A 151 -13.87 -1.71 8.83
N GLY A 152 -14.90 -2.24 8.18
CA GLY A 152 -15.94 -1.43 7.55
C GLY A 152 -16.93 -0.83 8.53
N ARG A 153 -17.76 0.11 8.03
CA ARG A 153 -18.87 0.65 8.79
C ARG A 153 -19.94 -0.42 9.03
N PRO A 154 -20.72 -0.31 10.11
CA PRO A 154 -21.84 -1.21 10.35
C PRO A 154 -22.81 -1.24 9.16
N THR A 155 -23.40 -2.42 8.89
CA THR A 155 -24.34 -2.59 7.79
C THR A 155 -25.35 -3.72 8.07
N ASP A 156 -26.56 -3.54 7.58
CA ASP A 156 -27.62 -4.56 7.60
C ASP A 156 -27.72 -5.34 6.27
N LEU A 157 -26.77 -5.11 5.35
CA LEU A 157 -26.76 -5.81 4.07
C LEU A 157 -26.48 -7.32 4.25
N PRO A 158 -27.06 -8.18 3.39
CA PRO A 158 -26.96 -9.64 3.58
C PRO A 158 -25.55 -10.20 3.47
N TRP A 159 -24.61 -9.46 2.90
CA TRP A 159 -23.18 -9.82 2.82
C TRP A 159 -22.33 -9.16 3.91
N GLY A 160 -22.94 -8.49 4.90
CA GLY A 160 -22.25 -7.98 6.06
C GLY A 160 -21.51 -9.09 6.82
N MET A 161 -20.32 -8.76 7.33
CA MET A 161 -19.43 -9.69 8.01
C MET A 161 -19.13 -9.23 9.43
N THR A 162 -19.12 -10.15 10.39
CA THR A 162 -18.70 -9.90 11.77
C THR A 162 -17.28 -10.41 11.93
N PHE A 163 -16.36 -9.56 12.33
CA PHE A 163 -14.94 -9.88 12.47
C PHE A 163 -14.60 -10.18 13.92
N TRP A 164 -13.76 -11.19 14.14
CA TRP A 164 -13.24 -11.55 15.46
C TRP A 164 -12.55 -10.37 16.17
N SER A 165 -11.93 -9.49 15.40
CA SER A 165 -11.19 -8.31 15.88
C SER A 165 -12.10 -7.14 16.27
N ASP A 166 -13.41 -7.18 15.93
CA ASP A 166 -14.35 -6.11 16.26
C ASP A 166 -14.83 -6.22 17.70
N PRO A 167 -14.46 -5.30 18.62
CA PRO A 167 -14.92 -5.34 20.01
C PRO A 167 -16.46 -5.27 20.14
N LEU A 168 -17.12 -4.65 19.16
CA LEU A 168 -18.58 -4.46 19.16
C LEU A 168 -19.33 -5.64 18.51
N GLN A 169 -18.61 -6.56 17.86
CA GLN A 169 -19.18 -7.73 17.17
C GLN A 169 -20.33 -7.39 16.23
N LEU A 170 -20.24 -6.22 15.54
CA LEU A 170 -21.26 -5.74 14.62
C LEU A 170 -21.09 -6.40 13.23
N SER A 171 -22.22 -6.51 12.50
CA SER A 171 -22.15 -6.80 11.07
C SER A 171 -21.62 -5.58 10.33
N ARG A 172 -20.54 -5.72 9.58
CA ARG A 172 -19.84 -4.62 8.90
C ARG A 172 -19.66 -4.89 7.42
N HIS A 173 -19.54 -3.82 6.63
CA HIS A 173 -19.08 -3.93 5.26
C HIS A 173 -17.70 -4.59 5.22
N PRO A 174 -17.45 -5.59 4.35
CA PRO A 174 -16.10 -6.11 4.10
C PRO A 174 -15.31 -5.12 3.23
N SER A 175 -15.05 -3.93 3.79
CA SER A 175 -14.41 -2.80 3.07
C SER A 175 -13.05 -3.16 2.49
N GLN A 176 -12.31 -4.07 3.13
CA GLN A 176 -11.04 -4.59 2.65
C GLN A 176 -11.21 -5.34 1.32
N LEU A 177 -12.30 -6.11 1.16
CA LEU A 177 -12.58 -6.82 -0.09
C LEU A 177 -13.02 -5.86 -1.21
N TYR A 178 -13.77 -4.79 -0.88
CA TYR A 178 -14.11 -3.75 -1.85
C TYR A 178 -12.85 -3.05 -2.36
N GLN A 179 -11.93 -2.71 -1.45
CA GLN A 179 -10.63 -2.15 -1.79
C GLN A 179 -9.81 -3.14 -2.61
N ALA A 180 -9.73 -4.41 -2.18
CA ALA A 180 -9.00 -5.45 -2.90
C ALA A 180 -9.48 -5.58 -4.35
N PHE A 181 -10.80 -5.53 -4.57
CA PHE A 181 -11.38 -5.65 -5.91
C PHE A 181 -11.13 -4.42 -6.77
N LEU A 182 -11.38 -3.20 -6.26
CA LEU A 182 -11.24 -1.97 -7.05
C LEU A 182 -9.77 -1.57 -7.25
N GLU A 183 -8.97 -1.57 -6.17
CA GLU A 183 -7.55 -1.20 -6.20
C GLU A 183 -6.66 -2.31 -6.82
N GLY A 184 -7.14 -3.57 -6.84
CA GLY A 184 -6.48 -4.74 -7.42
C GLY A 184 -6.91 -4.98 -8.87
N PRO A 185 -7.73 -6.01 -9.14
CA PRO A 185 -8.03 -6.44 -10.50
C PRO A 185 -8.67 -5.36 -11.37
N VAL A 186 -9.59 -4.54 -10.85
CA VAL A 186 -10.24 -3.51 -11.67
C VAL A 186 -9.20 -2.48 -12.13
N LEU A 187 -8.41 -1.94 -11.21
CA LEU A 187 -7.35 -1.01 -11.55
C LEU A 187 -6.29 -1.66 -12.46
N PHE A 188 -5.92 -2.92 -12.19
CA PHE A 188 -4.99 -3.65 -13.03
C PHE A 188 -5.45 -3.73 -14.49
N PHE A 189 -6.69 -4.12 -14.74
CA PHE A 189 -7.21 -4.23 -16.11
C PHE A 189 -7.28 -2.87 -16.79
N ILE A 190 -7.69 -1.80 -16.10
CA ILE A 190 -7.66 -0.43 -16.64
C ILE A 190 -6.22 -0.08 -17.06
N MET A 191 -5.26 -0.25 -16.18
CA MET A 191 -3.85 0.06 -16.44
C MET A 191 -3.28 -0.79 -17.57
N TYR A 192 -3.64 -2.08 -17.62
CA TYR A 192 -3.21 -2.99 -18.68
C TYR A 192 -3.71 -2.56 -20.06
N PHE A 193 -4.99 -2.18 -20.18
CA PHE A 193 -5.54 -1.69 -21.44
C PHE A 193 -4.91 -0.37 -21.88
N LEU A 194 -4.66 0.55 -20.96
CA LEU A 194 -3.97 1.82 -21.24
C LEU A 194 -2.53 1.57 -21.68
N PHE A 195 -1.82 0.68 -21.02
CA PHE A 195 -0.47 0.29 -21.40
C PHE A 195 -0.39 -0.25 -22.84
N LYS A 196 -1.35 -1.10 -23.22
CA LYS A 196 -1.42 -1.63 -24.60
C LYS A 196 -1.66 -0.55 -25.66
N LYS A 197 -2.25 0.60 -25.30
CA LYS A 197 -2.46 1.73 -26.19
C LYS A 197 -1.20 2.59 -26.42
N LYS A 198 -0.07 2.25 -25.80
CA LYS A 198 1.19 3.00 -25.90
C LYS A 198 1.00 4.50 -25.60
N MET A 199 0.53 4.78 -24.40
CA MET A 199 0.28 6.14 -23.93
C MET A 199 1.58 7.00 -23.91
N PRO A 200 1.46 8.32 -24.00
CA PRO A 200 2.61 9.20 -23.87
C PRO A 200 3.24 9.10 -22.48
N ARG A 201 4.50 9.52 -22.36
CA ARG A 201 5.22 9.54 -21.07
C ARG A 201 4.44 10.36 -20.05
N MET A 202 4.42 9.94 -18.79
CA MET A 202 3.69 10.43 -17.61
C MET A 202 2.23 9.97 -17.56
N ALA A 203 1.62 9.58 -18.68
CA ALA A 203 0.18 9.31 -18.72
C ALA A 203 -0.21 8.07 -17.90
N LEU A 204 0.57 6.99 -17.93
CA LEU A 204 0.24 5.80 -17.11
C LEU A 204 0.35 6.09 -15.62
N SER A 205 1.36 6.83 -15.20
CA SER A 205 1.47 7.33 -13.82
C SER A 205 0.30 8.24 -13.46
N GLY A 206 -0.10 9.14 -14.38
CA GLY A 206 -1.27 10.02 -14.23
C GLY A 206 -2.57 9.22 -14.06
N TYR A 207 -2.85 8.29 -14.96
CA TYR A 207 -4.04 7.43 -14.87
C TYR A 207 -4.06 6.58 -13.59
N PHE A 208 -2.91 6.02 -13.18
CA PHE A 208 -2.81 5.28 -11.93
C PHE A 208 -3.23 6.15 -10.74
N LEU A 209 -2.71 7.36 -10.62
CA LEU A 209 -3.04 8.28 -9.53
C LEU A 209 -4.52 8.68 -9.55
N VAL A 210 -5.09 8.96 -10.72
CA VAL A 210 -6.51 9.31 -10.86
C VAL A 210 -7.40 8.15 -10.44
N PHE A 211 -7.23 6.98 -11.05
CA PHE A 211 -8.13 5.85 -10.77
C PHE A 211 -7.96 5.30 -9.36
N TYR A 212 -6.72 5.18 -8.87
CA TYR A 212 -6.48 4.76 -7.50
C TYR A 212 -7.09 5.75 -6.49
N GLY A 213 -6.88 7.06 -6.69
CA GLY A 213 -7.45 8.09 -5.83
C GLY A 213 -8.98 8.07 -5.83
N LEU A 214 -9.63 7.91 -7.00
CA LEU A 214 -11.09 7.78 -7.10
C LEU A 214 -11.60 6.50 -6.41
N PHE A 215 -10.97 5.37 -6.64
CA PHE A 215 -11.37 4.12 -5.98
C PHE A 215 -11.20 4.20 -4.47
N ARG A 216 -10.14 4.87 -4.02
CA ARG A 216 -9.92 5.12 -2.59
C ARG A 216 -11.02 6.00 -2.00
N ILE A 217 -11.42 7.08 -2.67
CA ILE A 217 -12.52 7.95 -2.23
C ILE A 217 -13.83 7.16 -2.12
N VAL A 218 -14.13 6.30 -3.10
CA VAL A 218 -15.34 5.48 -3.11
C VAL A 218 -15.31 4.44 -1.99
N THR A 219 -14.23 3.70 -1.84
CA THR A 219 -14.15 2.62 -0.84
C THR A 219 -14.08 3.13 0.59
N GLU A 220 -13.58 4.34 0.79
CA GLU A 220 -13.53 4.98 2.11
C GLU A 220 -14.93 5.29 2.68
N GLN A 221 -15.97 5.37 1.83
CA GLN A 221 -17.37 5.50 2.29
C GLN A 221 -17.82 4.29 3.12
N PHE A 222 -17.25 3.13 2.86
CA PHE A 222 -17.59 1.87 3.52
C PHE A 222 -16.66 1.50 4.67
N ARG A 223 -15.56 2.26 4.85
CA ARG A 223 -14.59 2.03 5.91
C ARG A 223 -14.91 2.82 7.16
N THR A 224 -14.72 2.23 8.33
CA THR A 224 -14.72 2.96 9.61
C THR A 224 -13.46 3.82 9.68
N PRO A 225 -13.55 5.13 9.96
CA PRO A 225 -12.37 5.97 10.21
C PRO A 225 -11.53 5.40 11.36
N ASP A 226 -10.22 5.66 11.32
CA ASP A 226 -9.33 5.24 12.39
C ASP A 226 -9.71 5.94 13.70
N SER A 227 -9.88 5.18 14.80
CA SER A 227 -10.48 5.64 16.05
C SER A 227 -9.78 6.85 16.69
N HIS A 228 -8.47 7.00 16.43
CA HIS A 228 -7.68 8.13 16.94
C HIS A 228 -7.75 9.40 16.08
N ILE A 229 -8.38 9.32 14.89
CA ILE A 229 -8.50 10.44 13.94
C ILE A 229 -9.96 10.86 13.79
N GLY A 230 -10.88 9.90 13.64
CA GLY A 230 -12.29 10.15 13.34
C GLY A 230 -12.52 10.75 11.95
N PHE A 231 -13.52 11.63 11.84
CA PHE A 231 -13.79 12.42 10.65
C PHE A 231 -13.07 13.77 10.74
N ASP A 232 -12.50 14.24 9.63
CA ASP A 232 -11.76 15.52 9.59
C ASP A 232 -12.67 16.72 9.27
N LEU A 233 -13.66 16.58 8.40
CA LEU A 233 -14.53 17.68 7.96
C LEU A 233 -16.00 17.31 8.03
N PHE A 234 -16.80 18.16 8.68
CA PHE A 234 -18.27 18.06 8.77
C PHE A 234 -18.79 16.70 9.28
N ASP A 235 -17.98 15.95 10.04
CA ASP A 235 -18.31 14.56 10.46
C ASP A 235 -18.66 13.60 9.32
N MET A 236 -18.22 13.92 8.10
CA MET A 236 -18.54 13.17 6.89
C MET A 236 -17.31 12.73 6.09
N ILE A 237 -16.28 13.57 6.04
CA ILE A 237 -15.10 13.35 5.20
C ILE A 237 -13.97 12.78 6.04
N THR A 238 -13.42 11.66 5.59
CA THR A 238 -12.30 11.00 6.26
C THR A 238 -10.97 11.54 5.76
N ARG A 239 -9.92 11.36 6.55
CA ARG A 239 -8.54 11.70 6.15
C ARG A 239 -8.10 10.97 4.88
N GLY A 240 -8.54 9.72 4.71
CA GLY A 240 -8.26 8.96 3.49
C GLY A 240 -8.80 9.62 2.23
N GLN A 241 -9.99 10.22 2.30
CA GLN A 241 -10.57 10.97 1.19
C GLN A 241 -9.82 12.27 0.91
N ILE A 242 -9.50 13.05 1.96
CA ILE A 242 -8.74 14.30 1.82
C ILE A 242 -7.39 14.06 1.16
N LEU A 243 -6.67 13.03 1.60
CA LEU A 243 -5.35 12.69 1.05
C LEU A 243 -5.41 12.10 -0.36
N SER A 244 -6.56 11.59 -0.79
CA SER A 244 -6.75 11.10 -2.16
C SER A 244 -6.99 12.21 -3.17
N LEU A 245 -7.53 13.36 -2.75
CA LEU A 245 -7.77 14.51 -3.66
C LEU A 245 -6.49 15.04 -4.31
N PRO A 246 -5.39 15.33 -3.57
CA PRO A 246 -4.12 15.73 -4.18
C PRO A 246 -3.58 14.70 -5.17
N MET A 247 -3.80 13.40 -4.92
CA MET A 247 -3.39 12.34 -5.86
C MET A 247 -4.15 12.44 -7.18
N VAL A 248 -5.48 12.61 -7.11
CA VAL A 248 -6.32 12.79 -8.31
C VAL A 248 -5.90 14.05 -9.08
N LEU A 249 -5.68 15.16 -8.38
CA LEU A 249 -5.25 16.42 -9.00
C LEU A 249 -3.85 16.27 -9.65
N ALA A 250 -2.90 15.66 -8.95
CA ALA A 250 -1.58 15.39 -9.52
C ALA A 250 -1.69 14.46 -10.75
N GLY A 251 -2.54 13.45 -10.68
CA GLY A 251 -2.80 12.57 -11.82
C GLY A 251 -3.37 13.29 -13.02
N ILE A 252 -4.32 14.21 -12.82
CA ILE A 252 -4.89 15.05 -13.91
C ILE A 252 -3.81 15.98 -14.52
N ILE A 253 -2.92 16.53 -13.71
CA ILE A 253 -1.84 17.40 -14.20
C ILE A 253 -0.83 16.62 -15.06
N LEU A 254 -0.65 15.31 -14.80
CA LEU A 254 0.26 14.46 -15.57
C LEU A 254 -0.34 13.97 -16.90
N LEU A 255 -1.65 14.10 -17.09
CA LEU A 255 -2.37 13.70 -18.32
C LEU A 255 -2.42 14.82 -19.35
#